data_6a58f9a20f6b87c0dcb77df422cd8147
#
_entry.id   6a58f9a20f6b87c0dcb77df422cd8147
#
_cell.length_a   1.000
_cell.length_b   1.000
_cell.length_c   1.000
_cell.angle_alpha   90.00
_cell.angle_beta   90.00
_cell.angle_gamma   90.00
#
_symmetry.space_group_name_H-M   'P 1'
#
loop_
_entity.id
_entity.type
_entity.pdbx_description
1 polymer ?
#
loop_
_entity_poly.entity_id
_entity_poly.type
_entity_poly.pdbx_seq_one_letter_code
_entity_poly.pdbx_strand_id
1 'polypeptide(L)'
;MIKELSILVNNYHVLDSLIQKQELFNKYKDKFNNLLLNSKESKIKKAALFIFLNHTCFNGLYRVNSDNKFNVPFGKYLNPKIYDKQHLLLLSKLLKNVHIHCASYSKIKQILKKNNLNKFIYFDPPYLGFSNKNFTSYTKNNFDLKQQIKLAKLLHKIKNDSIFALTNSVACLDNEELNNLYSSFNIDYIDTIHTISCNSISRINHQELFVTNYLLNKDKNHE
;
A
#
# COMPACT_ATOMS: atom_id res chain seq x y z
N MET A 1 -8.75 17.87 9.03
CA MET A 1 -8.84 17.04 7.81
C MET A 1 -10.28 16.92 7.30
N ILE A 2 -11.23 16.39 8.08
CA ILE A 2 -12.63 16.21 7.62
C ILE A 2 -13.24 17.53 7.12
N LYS A 3 -13.04 18.65 7.82
CA LYS A 3 -13.51 19.98 7.37
C LYS A 3 -12.94 20.37 6.01
N GLU A 4 -11.64 20.19 5.80
CA GLU A 4 -10.99 20.46 4.50
C GLU A 4 -11.55 19.54 3.41
N LEU A 5 -11.70 18.24 3.71
CA LEU A 5 -12.22 17.26 2.76
C LEU A 5 -13.67 17.58 2.37
N SER A 6 -14.51 17.99 3.33
CA SER A 6 -15.90 18.42 3.06
C SER A 6 -15.97 19.60 2.09
N ILE A 7 -15.06 20.58 2.20
CA ILE A 7 -15.00 21.72 1.27
C ILE A 7 -14.65 21.22 -0.15
N LEU A 8 -13.65 20.34 -0.29
CA LEU A 8 -13.27 19.81 -1.60
C LEU A 8 -14.40 19.04 -2.25
N VAL A 9 -15.13 18.24 -1.47
CA VAL A 9 -16.25 17.42 -1.95
C VAL A 9 -17.44 18.29 -2.36
N ASN A 10 -17.80 19.28 -1.55
CA ASN A 10 -18.89 20.19 -1.87
C ASN A 10 -18.59 20.95 -3.19
N ASN A 11 -17.36 21.44 -3.36
CA ASN A 11 -16.96 22.12 -4.60
C ASN A 11 -17.05 21.21 -5.84
N TYR A 12 -16.88 19.90 -5.66
CA TYR A 12 -17.00 18.92 -6.75
C TYR A 12 -18.46 18.60 -7.06
N HIS A 13 -19.31 18.41 -6.03
CA HIS A 13 -20.67 17.95 -6.19
C HIS A 13 -21.61 19.05 -6.74
N VAL A 14 -21.27 20.34 -6.57
CA VAL A 14 -22.04 21.44 -7.13
C VAL A 14 -21.81 21.64 -8.65
N LEU A 15 -20.86 20.94 -9.23
CA LEU A 15 -20.59 21.01 -10.67
C LEU A 15 -21.44 20.00 -11.42
N ASP A 16 -22.05 20.40 -12.53
CA ASP A 16 -22.95 19.56 -13.30
C ASP A 16 -22.24 18.80 -14.44
N SER A 17 -21.20 19.40 -15.02
CA SER A 17 -20.53 18.82 -16.18
C SER A 17 -19.23 18.08 -15.83
N LEU A 18 -18.95 16.99 -16.58
CA LEU A 18 -17.69 16.26 -16.47
C LEU A 18 -16.47 17.14 -16.82
N ILE A 19 -16.64 18.13 -17.70
CA ILE A 19 -15.57 19.06 -18.08
C ILE A 19 -15.17 19.89 -16.88
N GLN A 20 -16.11 20.53 -16.19
CA GLN A 20 -15.85 21.31 -14.98
C GLN A 20 -15.26 20.47 -13.86
N LYS A 21 -15.74 19.24 -13.68
CA LYS A 21 -15.20 18.28 -12.68
C LYS A 21 -13.75 17.90 -13.02
N GLN A 22 -13.41 17.71 -14.28
CA GLN A 22 -12.05 17.42 -14.71
C GLN A 22 -11.12 18.63 -14.49
N GLU A 23 -11.57 19.84 -14.77
CA GLU A 23 -10.81 21.06 -14.49
C GLU A 23 -10.53 21.23 -13.00
N LEU A 24 -11.55 21.02 -12.16
CA LEU A 24 -11.39 21.06 -10.70
C LEU A 24 -10.43 19.96 -10.19
N PHE A 25 -10.56 18.73 -10.72
CA PHE A 25 -9.64 17.62 -10.42
C PHE A 25 -8.20 18.00 -10.76
N ASN A 26 -7.94 18.56 -11.95
CA ASN A 26 -6.61 18.98 -12.37
C ASN A 26 -6.06 20.09 -11.46
N LYS A 27 -6.88 21.10 -11.11
CA LYS A 27 -6.52 22.13 -10.14
C LYS A 27 -6.11 21.55 -8.78
N TYR A 28 -6.85 20.57 -8.27
CA TYR A 28 -6.53 19.94 -7.00
C TYR A 28 -5.31 19.00 -7.09
N LYS A 29 -5.11 18.35 -8.23
CA LYS A 29 -3.90 17.57 -8.52
C LYS A 29 -2.65 18.45 -8.51
N ASP A 30 -2.70 19.59 -9.15
CA ASP A 30 -1.59 20.56 -9.18
C ASP A 30 -1.33 21.11 -7.77
N LYS A 31 -2.38 21.45 -7.03
CA LYS A 31 -2.25 21.86 -5.62
C LYS A 31 -1.62 20.76 -4.76
N PHE A 32 -2.04 19.50 -4.92
CA PHE A 32 -1.45 18.36 -4.21
C PHE A 32 0.04 18.22 -4.53
N ASN A 33 0.41 18.30 -5.80
CA ASN A 33 1.79 18.11 -6.25
C ASN A 33 2.73 19.23 -5.80
N ASN A 34 2.22 20.47 -5.66
CA ASN A 34 3.04 21.64 -5.34
C ASN A 34 2.98 22.04 -3.85
N LEU A 35 2.12 21.39 -3.04
CA LEU A 35 1.94 21.76 -1.63
C LEU A 35 3.15 21.33 -0.79
N LEU A 36 3.85 22.31 -0.22
CA LEU A 36 4.96 22.10 0.71
C LEU A 36 4.44 21.66 2.09
N LEU A 37 5.10 20.66 2.70
CA LEU A 37 4.71 20.08 4.00
C LEU A 37 5.46 20.75 5.17
N ASN A 38 5.40 22.06 5.26
CA ASN A 38 6.14 22.86 6.23
C ASN A 38 5.37 23.13 7.54
N SER A 39 4.09 22.77 7.61
CA SER A 39 3.24 22.98 8.79
C SER A 39 2.26 21.82 9.01
N LYS A 40 1.67 21.74 10.22
CA LYS A 40 0.57 20.80 10.50
C LYS A 40 -0.63 21.04 9.59
N GLU A 41 -0.92 22.29 9.30
CA GLU A 41 -2.02 22.68 8.43
C GLU A 41 -1.80 22.21 6.98
N SER A 42 -0.62 22.40 6.42
CA SER A 42 -0.28 21.92 5.07
C SER A 42 -0.35 20.39 4.97
N LYS A 43 0.05 19.67 6.01
CA LYS A 43 -0.10 18.19 6.08
C LYS A 43 -1.57 17.77 6.07
N ILE A 44 -2.43 18.47 6.82
CA ILE A 44 -3.87 18.23 6.84
C ILE A 44 -4.50 18.48 5.47
N LYS A 45 -4.15 19.59 4.81
CA LYS A 45 -4.62 19.91 3.45
C LYS A 45 -4.16 18.86 2.44
N LYS A 46 -2.90 18.43 2.52
CA LYS A 46 -2.35 17.38 1.65
C LYS A 46 -3.09 16.06 1.81
N ALA A 47 -3.39 15.65 3.06
CA ALA A 47 -4.15 14.44 3.34
C ALA A 47 -5.59 14.52 2.79
N ALA A 48 -6.27 15.65 2.93
CA ALA A 48 -7.59 15.84 2.35
C ALA A 48 -7.57 15.78 0.81
N LEU A 49 -6.60 16.44 0.18
CA LEU A 49 -6.40 16.38 -1.26
C LEU A 49 -6.07 14.95 -1.74
N PHE A 50 -5.28 14.19 -0.99
CA PHE A 50 -4.96 12.80 -1.31
C PHE A 50 -6.22 11.93 -1.35
N ILE A 51 -7.06 11.98 -0.30
CA ILE A 51 -8.32 11.23 -0.24
C ILE A 51 -9.22 11.63 -1.41
N PHE A 52 -9.39 12.94 -1.66
CA PHE A 52 -10.20 13.44 -2.77
C PHE A 52 -9.71 12.91 -4.11
N LEU A 53 -8.43 13.04 -4.41
CA LEU A 53 -7.83 12.62 -5.69
C LEU A 53 -7.93 11.11 -5.87
N ASN A 54 -7.68 10.32 -4.83
CA ASN A 54 -7.76 8.87 -4.91
C ASN A 54 -9.20 8.40 -5.24
N HIS A 55 -10.22 9.02 -4.67
CA HIS A 55 -11.62 8.68 -4.94
C HIS A 55 -12.19 9.26 -6.24
N THR A 56 -11.50 10.20 -6.87
CA THR A 56 -11.96 10.85 -8.12
C THR A 56 -11.06 10.56 -9.32
N CYS A 57 -9.90 9.92 -9.12
CA CYS A 57 -9.02 9.49 -10.20
C CYS A 57 -9.46 8.13 -10.79
N PHE A 58 -8.87 7.77 -11.92
CA PHE A 58 -9.11 6.52 -12.59
C PHE A 58 -8.79 5.31 -11.69
N ASN A 59 -9.78 4.46 -11.44
CA ASN A 59 -9.72 3.23 -10.64
C ASN A 59 -9.14 3.38 -9.22
N GLY A 60 -9.17 4.58 -8.64
CA GLY A 60 -8.62 4.79 -7.30
C GLY A 60 -7.10 4.53 -7.18
N LEU A 61 -6.38 4.59 -8.28
CA LEU A 61 -4.96 4.28 -8.32
C LEU A 61 -4.12 5.38 -7.67
N TYR A 62 -2.97 4.99 -7.10
CA TYR A 62 -1.92 5.92 -6.74
C TYR A 62 -0.69 5.64 -7.59
N ARG A 63 -0.26 6.63 -8.37
CA ARG A 63 0.93 6.54 -9.21
C ARG A 63 1.61 7.91 -9.29
N VAL A 64 2.93 7.90 -9.30
CA VAL A 64 3.75 9.10 -9.49
C VAL A 64 4.62 8.97 -10.74
N ASN A 65 4.98 10.11 -11.33
CA ASN A 65 5.97 10.19 -12.41
C ASN A 65 7.41 10.21 -11.86
N SER A 66 8.41 10.36 -12.76
CA SER A 66 9.84 10.47 -12.42
C SER A 66 10.14 11.62 -11.43
N ASP A 67 9.32 12.68 -11.44
CA ASP A 67 9.45 13.83 -10.56
C ASP A 67 8.76 13.65 -9.21
N ASN A 68 8.27 12.42 -8.92
CA ASN A 68 7.50 12.09 -7.72
C ASN A 68 6.18 12.87 -7.60
N LYS A 69 5.58 13.25 -8.73
CA LYS A 69 4.29 13.92 -8.80
C LYS A 69 3.17 12.95 -9.14
N PHE A 70 2.05 13.02 -8.42
CA PHE A 70 0.84 12.25 -8.71
C PHE A 70 0.37 12.52 -10.14
N ASN A 71 0.20 11.47 -10.95
CA ASN A 71 -0.06 11.56 -12.38
C ASN A 71 -1.22 10.68 -12.89
N VAL A 72 -2.05 10.15 -11.99
CA VAL A 72 -3.23 9.39 -12.42
C VAL A 72 -4.26 10.34 -13.06
N PRO A 73 -4.89 9.95 -14.18
CA PRO A 73 -5.91 10.76 -14.84
C PRO A 73 -7.22 10.81 -14.04
N PHE A 74 -8.09 11.75 -14.40
CA PHE A 74 -9.45 11.86 -13.88
C PHE A 74 -10.28 10.60 -14.18
N GLY A 75 -11.05 10.11 -13.22
CA GLY A 75 -11.85 8.87 -13.30
C GLY A 75 -13.21 9.04 -13.99
N LYS A 76 -13.58 10.28 -14.35
CA LYS A 76 -14.87 10.61 -15.01
C LYS A 76 -16.11 10.21 -14.19
N TYR A 77 -16.01 10.23 -12.87
CA TYR A 77 -17.17 9.95 -12.00
C TYR A 77 -18.04 11.20 -11.86
N LEU A 78 -19.35 11.06 -12.03
CA LEU A 78 -20.30 12.16 -11.85
C LEU A 78 -20.56 12.44 -10.39
N ASN A 79 -20.84 11.41 -9.59
CA ASN A 79 -21.21 11.57 -8.18
C ASN A 79 -20.60 10.48 -7.27
N PRO A 80 -19.26 10.39 -7.15
CA PRO A 80 -18.63 9.35 -6.34
C PRO A 80 -18.81 9.64 -4.85
N LYS A 81 -18.97 8.58 -4.01
CA LYS A 81 -18.82 8.69 -2.56
C LYS A 81 -17.34 8.86 -2.23
N ILE A 82 -16.91 10.09 -1.96
CA ILE A 82 -15.48 10.41 -1.77
C ILE A 82 -15.00 10.04 -0.36
N TYR A 83 -15.84 10.16 0.65
CA TYR A 83 -15.52 9.74 2.02
C TYR A 83 -16.75 9.41 2.84
N ASP A 84 -16.51 8.69 3.92
CA ASP A 84 -17.48 8.46 4.98
C ASP A 84 -16.96 9.10 6.27
N LYS A 85 -17.70 10.07 6.82
CA LYS A 85 -17.29 10.81 8.01
C LYS A 85 -17.21 9.91 9.24
N GLN A 86 -18.18 9.01 9.42
CA GLN A 86 -18.23 8.13 10.60
C GLN A 86 -17.07 7.12 10.55
N HIS A 87 -16.80 6.57 9.36
CA HIS A 87 -15.68 5.67 9.16
C HIS A 87 -14.32 6.34 9.45
N LEU A 88 -14.11 7.58 8.98
CA LEU A 88 -12.88 8.32 9.27
C LEU A 88 -12.73 8.63 10.77
N LEU A 89 -13.81 8.92 11.48
CA LEU A 89 -13.76 9.12 12.92
C LEU A 89 -13.45 7.84 13.68
N LEU A 90 -14.01 6.70 13.26
CA LEU A 90 -13.70 5.38 13.82
C LEU A 90 -12.24 5.02 13.60
N LEU A 91 -11.73 5.14 12.38
CA LEU A 91 -10.31 4.93 12.06
C LEU A 91 -9.39 5.83 12.90
N SER A 92 -9.77 7.10 13.08
CA SER A 92 -9.00 8.02 13.92
C SER A 92 -8.92 7.55 15.38
N LYS A 93 -9.99 6.94 15.92
CA LYS A 93 -9.97 6.34 17.27
C LYS A 93 -9.09 5.10 17.34
N LEU A 94 -9.20 4.19 16.36
CA LEU A 94 -8.40 2.96 16.31
C LEU A 94 -6.90 3.25 16.18
N LEU A 95 -6.54 4.28 15.41
CA LEU A 95 -5.15 4.67 15.18
C LEU A 95 -4.50 5.44 16.33
N LYS A 96 -5.21 5.76 17.41
CA LYS A 96 -4.64 6.52 18.55
C LYS A 96 -3.40 5.87 19.17
N ASN A 97 -3.39 4.54 19.24
CA ASN A 97 -2.30 3.76 19.84
C ASN A 97 -1.37 3.15 18.79
N VAL A 98 -1.47 3.60 17.53
CA VAL A 98 -0.63 3.13 16.42
C VAL A 98 0.48 4.14 16.15
N HIS A 99 1.73 3.67 16.14
CA HIS A 99 2.89 4.45 15.77
C HIS A 99 3.21 4.26 14.29
N ILE A 100 3.00 5.30 13.49
CA ILE A 100 3.26 5.29 12.05
C ILE A 100 4.64 5.87 11.77
N HIS A 101 5.51 5.08 11.12
CA HIS A 101 6.85 5.48 10.74
C HIS A 101 7.02 5.47 9.22
N CYS A 102 7.59 6.54 8.65
CA CYS A 102 8.05 6.57 7.26
C CYS A 102 9.56 6.32 7.26
N ALA A 103 9.96 5.06 7.01
CA ALA A 103 11.36 4.66 7.06
C ALA A 103 11.60 3.42 6.18
N SER A 104 12.87 3.15 5.86
CA SER A 104 13.26 1.89 5.24
C SER A 104 13.01 0.71 6.20
N TYR A 105 12.54 -0.43 5.67
CA TYR A 105 12.35 -1.69 6.41
C TYR A 105 13.63 -2.15 7.14
N SER A 106 14.81 -1.78 6.64
CA SER A 106 16.08 -2.11 7.27
C SER A 106 16.24 -1.56 8.69
N LYS A 107 15.44 -0.52 9.05
CA LYS A 107 15.44 0.05 10.41
C LYS A 107 14.62 -0.75 11.43
N ILE A 108 13.94 -1.81 10.99
CA ILE A 108 13.07 -2.62 11.88
C ILE A 108 13.82 -3.10 13.13
N LYS A 109 15.08 -3.53 13.01
CA LYS A 109 15.89 -3.96 14.16
C LYS A 109 16.05 -2.87 15.22
N GLN A 110 16.18 -1.61 14.82
CA GLN A 110 16.31 -0.49 15.76
C GLN A 110 14.99 -0.21 16.48
N ILE A 111 13.88 -0.38 15.78
CA ILE A 111 12.52 -0.24 16.33
C ILE A 111 12.25 -1.37 17.34
N LEU A 112 12.63 -2.60 16.99
CA LEU A 112 12.41 -3.78 17.82
C LEU A 112 13.22 -3.78 19.11
N LYS A 113 14.44 -3.23 19.12
CA LYS A 113 15.31 -3.17 20.31
C LYS A 113 14.73 -2.36 21.47
N LYS A 114 13.79 -1.46 21.20
CA LYS A 114 13.21 -0.55 22.20
C LYS A 114 12.13 -1.19 23.09
N ASN A 115 11.65 -2.39 22.77
CA ASN A 115 10.54 -3.02 23.48
C ASN A 115 10.87 -4.46 23.83
N ASN A 116 10.65 -4.86 25.09
CA ASN A 116 10.83 -6.24 25.60
C ASN A 116 9.58 -7.13 25.42
N LEU A 117 8.59 -6.69 24.63
CA LEU A 117 7.34 -7.43 24.40
C LEU A 117 7.53 -8.50 23.32
N ASN A 118 6.67 -9.51 23.34
CA ASN A 118 6.52 -10.46 22.23
C ASN A 118 6.21 -9.68 20.95
N LYS A 119 7.00 -9.89 19.90
CA LYS A 119 6.94 -9.12 18.67
C LYS A 119 6.43 -10.01 17.55
N PHE A 120 5.32 -9.60 16.95
CA PHE A 120 4.87 -10.12 15.67
C PHE A 120 5.11 -9.07 14.59
N ILE A 121 5.69 -9.47 13.47
CA ILE A 121 5.99 -8.58 12.34
C ILE A 121 5.35 -9.16 11.08
N TYR A 122 4.52 -8.37 10.42
CA TYR A 122 4.01 -8.71 9.09
C TYR A 122 4.75 -7.91 8.02
N PHE A 123 5.31 -8.62 7.04
CA PHE A 123 5.99 -8.05 5.89
C PHE A 123 5.12 -8.18 4.65
N ASP A 124 4.83 -7.06 4.02
CA ASP A 124 4.12 -6.97 2.75
C ASP A 124 4.94 -6.10 1.78
N PRO A 125 6.04 -6.63 1.22
CA PRO A 125 6.88 -5.90 0.28
C PRO A 125 6.20 -5.76 -1.06
N PRO A 126 6.61 -4.82 -1.92
CA PRO A 126 6.26 -4.86 -3.34
C PRO A 126 6.66 -6.21 -3.93
N TYR A 127 5.70 -6.91 -4.55
CA TYR A 127 5.91 -8.27 -5.06
C TYR A 127 6.87 -8.30 -6.24
N LEU A 128 7.66 -9.36 -6.35
CA LEU A 128 8.48 -9.60 -7.53
C LEU A 128 7.56 -9.89 -8.72
N GLY A 129 7.56 -9.02 -9.73
CA GLY A 129 6.62 -9.11 -10.86
C GLY A 129 6.99 -10.24 -11.83
N PHE A 130 5.96 -10.87 -12.42
CA PHE A 130 6.09 -11.88 -13.47
C PHE A 130 6.59 -11.31 -14.83
N SER A 131 6.65 -9.99 -14.98
CA SER A 131 7.13 -9.37 -16.22
C SER A 131 8.01 -8.16 -15.93
N ASN A 132 9.12 -8.11 -16.62
CA ASN A 132 10.12 -7.02 -16.56
C ASN A 132 9.61 -5.65 -17.02
N LYS A 133 8.31 -5.44 -17.23
CA LYS A 133 7.90 -4.24 -17.99
C LYS A 133 6.99 -3.22 -17.32
N ASN A 134 6.18 -3.44 -16.28
CA ASN A 134 5.19 -2.38 -16.02
C ASN A 134 4.63 -2.12 -14.61
N PHE A 135 5.11 -2.64 -13.48
CA PHE A 135 4.32 -2.46 -12.23
C PHE A 135 5.04 -1.98 -10.96
N THR A 136 6.15 -1.25 -11.06
CA THR A 136 6.91 -0.87 -9.86
C THR A 136 7.08 0.62 -9.59
N SER A 137 6.21 1.48 -10.09
CA SER A 137 6.35 2.93 -9.90
C SER A 137 5.49 3.53 -8.77
N TYR A 138 5.29 2.79 -7.66
CA TYR A 138 4.76 3.41 -6.43
C TYR A 138 5.75 4.38 -5.78
N THR A 139 7.05 4.18 -6.04
CA THR A 139 8.13 5.03 -5.55
C THR A 139 9.23 5.18 -6.59
N LYS A 140 10.04 6.23 -6.48
CA LYS A 140 11.19 6.49 -7.36
C LYS A 140 12.24 5.36 -7.33
N ASN A 141 12.32 4.58 -6.26
CA ASN A 141 13.23 3.45 -6.09
C ASN A 141 12.46 2.14 -6.22
N ASN A 142 12.74 1.37 -7.25
CA ASN A 142 12.15 0.05 -7.44
C ASN A 142 12.58 -0.91 -6.33
N PHE A 143 11.64 -1.72 -5.85
CA PHE A 143 11.93 -2.84 -4.96
C PHE A 143 12.31 -4.06 -5.82
N ASP A 144 13.56 -4.09 -6.25
CA ASP A 144 14.10 -5.08 -7.18
C ASP A 144 14.50 -6.40 -6.49
N LEU A 145 15.00 -7.36 -7.26
CA LEU A 145 15.48 -8.64 -6.75
C LEU A 145 16.54 -8.48 -5.65
N LYS A 146 17.44 -7.49 -5.78
CA LYS A 146 18.48 -7.23 -4.75
C LYS A 146 17.83 -6.79 -3.42
N GLN A 147 16.73 -6.05 -3.47
CA GLN A 147 15.98 -5.65 -2.27
C GLN A 147 15.22 -6.84 -1.68
N GLN A 148 14.66 -7.73 -2.51
CA GLN A 148 14.02 -8.97 -2.07
C GLN A 148 15.02 -9.86 -1.32
N ILE A 149 16.21 -10.08 -1.87
CA ILE A 149 17.30 -10.84 -1.23
C ILE A 149 17.72 -10.20 0.09
N LYS A 150 17.86 -8.85 0.15
CA LYS A 150 18.19 -8.15 1.39
C LYS A 150 17.10 -8.32 2.45
N LEU A 151 15.83 -8.30 2.04
CA LEU A 151 14.72 -8.55 2.95
C LEU A 151 14.76 -9.98 3.48
N ALA A 152 14.91 -10.99 2.62
CA ALA A 152 15.03 -12.39 3.03
C ALA A 152 16.21 -12.59 4.02
N LYS A 153 17.38 -12.00 3.76
CA LYS A 153 18.51 -12.00 4.70
C LYS A 153 18.20 -11.28 6.02
N LEU A 154 17.33 -10.28 6.02
CA LEU A 154 16.88 -9.63 7.26
C LEU A 154 16.01 -10.56 8.09
N LEU A 155 15.12 -11.37 7.47
CA LEU A 155 14.29 -12.35 8.18
C LEU A 155 15.17 -13.32 8.99
N HIS A 156 16.26 -13.85 8.40
CA HIS A 156 17.22 -14.69 9.12
C HIS A 156 17.86 -14.00 10.33
N LYS A 157 18.06 -12.68 10.25
CA LYS A 157 18.66 -11.90 11.34
C LYS A 157 17.72 -11.62 12.50
N ILE A 158 16.38 -11.73 12.28
CA ILE A 158 15.37 -11.41 13.30
C ILE A 158 14.57 -12.63 13.75
N LYS A 159 14.76 -13.80 13.14
CA LYS A 159 13.96 -14.99 13.40
C LYS A 159 13.94 -15.47 14.86
N ASN A 160 15.00 -15.16 15.62
CA ASN A 160 15.10 -15.52 17.03
C ASN A 160 14.57 -14.41 17.96
N ASP A 161 14.42 -13.18 17.45
CA ASP A 161 14.02 -12.01 18.23
C ASP A 161 12.54 -11.65 18.06
N SER A 162 11.86 -12.29 17.10
CA SER A 162 10.47 -11.95 16.73
C SER A 162 9.80 -13.10 16.01
N ILE A 163 8.48 -13.18 16.11
CA ILE A 163 7.62 -13.96 15.24
C ILE A 163 7.30 -13.12 14.03
N PHE A 164 7.33 -13.69 12.83
CA PHE A 164 6.99 -12.96 11.62
C PHE A 164 6.18 -13.78 10.61
N ALA A 165 5.43 -13.06 9.78
CA ALA A 165 4.84 -13.53 8.54
C ALA A 165 5.21 -12.61 7.39
N LEU A 166 5.37 -13.15 6.20
CA LEU A 166 5.65 -12.42 4.97
C LEU A 166 4.75 -12.96 3.86
N THR A 167 4.12 -12.05 3.10
CA THR A 167 3.49 -12.37 1.81
C THR A 167 4.35 -11.91 0.65
N ASN A 168 4.35 -12.67 -0.44
CA ASN A 168 5.07 -12.30 -1.65
C ASN A 168 4.51 -13.05 -2.88
N SER A 169 5.03 -12.75 -4.06
CA SER A 169 4.76 -13.52 -5.27
C SER A 169 5.44 -14.89 -5.21
N VAL A 170 4.76 -15.94 -5.68
CA VAL A 170 5.33 -17.28 -5.87
C VAL A 170 6.57 -17.23 -6.80
N ALA A 171 6.61 -16.29 -7.74
CA ALA A 171 7.77 -16.06 -8.61
C ALA A 171 9.10 -15.80 -7.86
N CYS A 172 9.05 -15.50 -6.55
CA CYS A 172 10.26 -15.41 -5.74
C CYS A 172 11.01 -16.74 -5.65
N LEU A 173 10.30 -17.87 -5.74
CA LEU A 173 10.89 -19.22 -5.66
C LEU A 173 11.60 -19.64 -6.95
N ASP A 174 11.35 -18.96 -8.08
CA ASP A 174 12.06 -19.18 -9.35
C ASP A 174 13.52 -18.71 -9.27
N ASN A 175 13.83 -17.84 -8.30
CA ASN A 175 15.20 -17.39 -8.06
C ASN A 175 15.87 -18.29 -7.00
N GLU A 176 16.96 -18.94 -7.37
CA GLU A 176 17.67 -19.91 -6.53
C GLU A 176 18.10 -19.33 -5.18
N GLU A 177 18.64 -18.09 -5.13
CA GLU A 177 19.09 -17.47 -3.88
C GLU A 177 17.90 -17.18 -2.94
N LEU A 178 16.77 -16.69 -3.48
CA LEU A 178 15.55 -16.44 -2.67
C LEU A 178 14.93 -17.75 -2.18
N ASN A 179 14.84 -18.75 -3.05
CA ASN A 179 14.32 -20.07 -2.68
C ASN A 179 15.16 -20.67 -1.55
N ASN A 180 16.48 -20.66 -1.65
CA ASN A 180 17.39 -21.12 -0.61
C ASN A 180 17.24 -20.33 0.69
N LEU A 181 17.01 -19.00 0.65
CA LEU A 181 16.78 -18.19 1.83
C LEU A 181 15.43 -18.49 2.49
N TYR A 182 14.38 -18.75 1.71
CA TYR A 182 13.06 -19.06 2.26
C TYR A 182 12.91 -20.51 2.72
N SER A 183 13.67 -21.46 2.18
CA SER A 183 13.57 -22.90 2.51
C SER A 183 13.78 -23.23 3.99
N SER A 184 14.42 -22.36 4.76
CA SER A 184 14.59 -22.51 6.21
C SER A 184 13.40 -22.04 7.07
N PHE A 185 12.33 -21.58 6.43
CA PHE A 185 11.09 -21.13 7.05
C PHE A 185 9.92 -22.02 6.62
N ASN A 186 8.78 -21.86 7.29
CA ASN A 186 7.56 -22.53 6.85
C ASN A 186 7.00 -21.77 5.64
N ILE A 187 6.75 -22.48 4.56
CA ILE A 187 6.17 -21.95 3.32
C ILE A 187 4.77 -22.50 3.16
N ASP A 188 3.81 -21.63 2.94
CA ASP A 188 2.44 -21.96 2.57
C ASP A 188 2.00 -21.11 1.39
N TYR A 189 0.85 -21.42 0.80
CA TYR A 189 0.29 -20.74 -0.36
C TYR A 189 -1.11 -20.26 -0.03
N ILE A 190 -1.40 -19.01 -0.40
CA ILE A 190 -2.71 -18.39 -0.21
C ILE A 190 -3.33 -18.15 -1.58
N ASP A 191 -4.51 -18.74 -1.83
CA ASP A 191 -5.28 -18.46 -3.03
C ASP A 191 -5.92 -17.07 -2.91
N THR A 192 -5.59 -16.18 -3.85
CA THR A 192 -6.09 -14.81 -3.86
C THR A 192 -6.82 -14.53 -5.16
N ILE A 193 -7.90 -13.72 -5.07
CA ILE A 193 -8.64 -13.24 -6.22
C ILE A 193 -8.23 -11.79 -6.47
N HIS A 194 -7.43 -11.55 -7.52
CA HIS A 194 -7.13 -10.18 -7.91
C HIS A 194 -8.34 -9.52 -8.58
N THR A 195 -8.99 -8.60 -7.86
CA THR A 195 -10.15 -7.83 -8.34
C THR A 195 -9.77 -6.64 -9.22
N ILE A 196 -8.50 -6.25 -9.27
CA ILE A 196 -8.00 -5.07 -9.99
C ILE A 196 -7.25 -5.53 -11.25
N SER A 197 -8.00 -5.94 -12.28
CA SER A 197 -7.46 -6.15 -13.63
C SER A 197 -8.29 -5.36 -14.64
N CYS A 198 -7.60 -4.69 -15.58
CA CYS A 198 -8.26 -4.00 -16.71
C CYS A 198 -8.95 -4.96 -17.69
N ASN A 199 -8.67 -6.26 -17.62
CA ASN A 199 -9.29 -7.30 -18.45
C ASN A 199 -10.08 -8.26 -17.58
N SER A 200 -11.38 -8.40 -17.86
CA SER A 200 -12.28 -9.33 -17.17
C SER A 200 -11.89 -10.82 -17.31
N ILE A 201 -11.07 -11.16 -18.31
CA ILE A 201 -10.57 -12.52 -18.59
C ILE A 201 -9.39 -12.91 -17.69
N SER A 202 -8.70 -11.96 -17.04
CA SER A 202 -7.53 -12.21 -16.19
C SER A 202 -7.82 -12.26 -14.70
N ARG A 203 -9.08 -12.52 -14.30
CA ARG A 203 -9.45 -12.88 -12.91
C ARG A 203 -9.11 -14.35 -12.65
N ILE A 204 -7.84 -14.72 -12.87
CA ILE A 204 -7.32 -16.05 -12.55
C ILE A 204 -7.02 -16.05 -11.06
N ASN A 205 -7.36 -17.13 -10.36
CA ASN A 205 -6.90 -17.38 -9.01
C ASN A 205 -5.37 -17.34 -9.02
N HIS A 206 -4.79 -16.39 -8.32
CA HIS A 206 -3.35 -16.29 -8.16
C HIS A 206 -2.98 -16.82 -6.77
N GLN A 207 -1.92 -17.60 -6.72
CA GLN A 207 -1.34 -18.01 -5.45
C GLN A 207 -0.31 -16.98 -5.01
N GLU A 208 -0.38 -16.61 -3.74
CA GLU A 208 0.63 -15.82 -3.06
C GLU A 208 1.45 -16.72 -2.14
N LEU A 209 2.74 -16.41 -2.05
CA LEU A 209 3.65 -17.08 -1.13
C LEU A 209 3.43 -16.53 0.28
N PHE A 210 3.28 -17.42 1.26
CA PHE A 210 3.19 -17.08 2.67
C PHE A 210 4.34 -17.74 3.44
N VAL A 211 5.23 -16.94 4.01
CA VAL A 211 6.44 -17.39 4.70
C VAL A 211 6.37 -17.02 6.17
N THR A 212 6.58 -18.00 7.07
CA THR A 212 6.56 -17.77 8.52
C THR A 212 7.73 -18.44 9.22
N ASN A 213 8.13 -17.95 10.39
CA ASN A 213 9.07 -18.64 11.29
C ASN A 213 8.37 -19.41 12.43
N TYR A 214 7.09 -19.68 12.29
CA TYR A 214 6.28 -20.49 13.21
C TYR A 214 5.38 -21.45 12.41
N LEU A 215 4.98 -22.54 13.05
CA LEU A 215 4.05 -23.49 12.43
C LEU A 215 2.64 -22.92 12.40
N LEU A 216 1.99 -23.02 11.26
CA LEU A 216 0.55 -22.77 11.14
C LEU A 216 -0.19 -24.02 11.62
N ASN A 217 -1.05 -23.87 12.61
CA ASN A 217 -2.00 -24.93 12.95
C ASN A 217 -3.01 -25.05 11.80
N LYS A 218 -2.83 -26.07 10.96
CA LYS A 218 -3.77 -26.38 9.87
C LYS A 218 -5.04 -27.09 10.37
N ASP A 219 -5.23 -27.19 11.71
CA ASP A 219 -6.35 -27.91 12.29
C ASP A 219 -7.55 -27.02 12.59
N LYS A 220 -8.67 -27.45 12.02
CA LYS A 220 -10.05 -27.11 12.37
C LYS A 220 -10.56 -25.76 11.86
N ASN A 221 -11.00 -25.75 10.57
CA ASN A 221 -12.28 -25.11 10.21
C ASN A 221 -12.61 -25.40 8.73
N HIS A 222 -12.95 -26.66 8.44
CA HIS A 222 -13.82 -27.04 7.34
C HIS A 222 -14.76 -28.14 7.87
N GLU A 223 -15.72 -27.76 8.68
CA GLU A 223 -17.01 -28.40 8.84
C GLU A 223 -18.11 -27.35 8.66
#